data_f9f2b40dc604a543fdbb9fa014e2f753
#
_entry.id   f9f2b40dc604a543fdbb9fa014e2f753
#
_cell.length_a   1.000
_cell.length_b   1.000
_cell.length_c   1.000
_cell.angle_alpha   90.00
_cell.angle_beta   90.00
_cell.angle_gamma   90.00
#
_symmetry.space_group_name_H-M   'P 1'
#
loop_
_entity.id
_entity.type
_entity.pdbx_description
1 polymer ?
#
loop_
_entity_poly.entity_id
_entity_poly.type
_entity_poly.pdbx_seq_one_letter_code
_entity_poly.pdbx_strand_id
1 'polypeptide(L)'
;VFAKEGAIVPLDGSGVKMGVDLPEVIDWYVFPGTHHSFEMVEDLDGARCVTTLSVDWKLGAIQLSVEGETGILPENIIHRVHVQGSQNVVVELENKNATVEFTVGEKQTVNRNEAFFQVLKNANLPYVTKDFLYRRLVNAKNANEIMNILHHEDEELRGRLLEILFISEP
;
A
#
# COMPACT_ATOMS: atom_id res chain seq x y z
N VAL A 1 6.05 3.95 5.04
CA VAL A 1 4.87 3.17 5.49
C VAL A 1 4.92 1.82 4.80
N PHE A 2 4.83 0.74 5.58
CA PHE A 2 4.85 -0.63 5.04
C PHE A 2 3.44 -1.22 5.10
N ALA A 3 3.03 -1.89 4.04
CA ALA A 3 1.82 -2.68 4.02
C ALA A 3 2.19 -4.17 3.97
N LYS A 4 1.49 -4.98 4.76
CA LYS A 4 1.64 -6.43 4.74
C LYS A 4 1.11 -6.99 3.41
N GLU A 5 1.67 -8.10 2.94
CA GLU A 5 1.12 -8.86 1.80
C GLU A 5 -0.38 -9.12 2.00
N GLY A 6 -1.17 -8.81 0.99
CA GLY A 6 -2.63 -8.92 1.02
C GLY A 6 -3.36 -7.85 1.85
N ALA A 7 -2.65 -6.85 2.36
CA ALA A 7 -3.32 -5.78 3.11
C ALA A 7 -4.32 -5.01 2.24
N ILE A 8 -5.44 -4.64 2.85
CA ILE A 8 -6.41 -3.70 2.31
C ILE A 8 -6.48 -2.53 3.30
N VAL A 9 -6.16 -1.33 2.83
CA VAL A 9 -6.06 -0.13 3.68
C VAL A 9 -7.03 0.93 3.15
N PRO A 10 -8.15 1.18 3.85
CA PRO A 10 -9.05 2.28 3.52
C PRO A 10 -8.49 3.60 4.06
N LEU A 11 -8.56 4.65 3.26
CA LEU A 11 -8.19 6.01 3.62
C LEU A 11 -9.27 6.99 3.16
N ASP A 12 -9.37 8.14 3.82
CA ASP A 12 -10.20 9.24 3.35
C ASP A 12 -9.60 9.83 2.07
N GLY A 13 -10.31 9.66 0.96
CA GLY A 13 -9.92 10.15 -0.37
C GLY A 13 -10.39 11.57 -0.67
N SER A 14 -11.19 12.18 0.21
CA SER A 14 -11.74 13.54 0.01
C SER A 14 -10.75 14.66 0.41
N GLY A 15 -9.56 14.29 0.90
CA GLY A 15 -8.54 15.21 1.40
C GLY A 15 -8.77 15.62 2.85
N VAL A 16 -7.78 16.27 3.45
CA VAL A 16 -7.68 16.55 4.88
C VAL A 16 -8.90 17.26 5.42
N LYS A 17 -9.91 16.50 5.83
CA LYS A 17 -10.90 16.95 6.79
C LYS A 17 -10.79 16.06 8.00
N MET A 18 -10.15 16.54 9.05
CA MET A 18 -10.34 16.01 10.39
C MET A 18 -11.78 16.36 10.80
N GLY A 19 -12.76 15.63 10.28
CA GLY A 19 -14.17 15.81 10.57
C GLY A 19 -14.76 14.56 11.19
N VAL A 20 -15.89 14.73 11.85
CA VAL A 20 -16.69 13.63 12.40
C VAL A 20 -17.55 12.99 11.30
N ASP A 21 -17.61 13.64 10.13
CA ASP A 21 -18.43 13.21 9.01
C ASP A 21 -17.74 12.10 8.21
N LEU A 22 -18.55 11.16 7.73
CA LEU A 22 -18.07 10.10 6.83
C LEU A 22 -17.56 10.68 5.51
N PRO A 23 -16.45 10.20 4.96
CA PRO A 23 -15.90 10.72 3.72
C PRO A 23 -16.82 10.39 2.52
N GLU A 24 -16.92 11.33 1.59
CA GLU A 24 -17.62 11.11 0.32
C GLU A 24 -16.81 10.22 -0.64
N VAL A 25 -15.50 10.10 -0.42
CA VAL A 25 -14.60 9.27 -1.21
C VAL A 25 -13.75 8.41 -0.28
N ILE A 26 -13.75 7.11 -0.51
CA ILE A 26 -12.89 6.17 0.20
C ILE A 26 -11.85 5.63 -0.77
N ASP A 27 -10.58 5.87 -0.49
CA ASP A 27 -9.45 5.29 -1.22
C ASP A 27 -9.02 3.97 -0.57
N TRP A 28 -9.18 2.88 -1.29
CA TRP A 28 -8.79 1.54 -0.87
C TRP A 28 -7.45 1.17 -1.51
N TYR A 29 -6.40 1.11 -0.72
CA TYR A 29 -5.11 0.61 -1.19
C TYR A 29 -5.03 -0.89 -0.97
N VAL A 30 -5.03 -1.66 -2.06
CA VAL A 30 -4.97 -3.13 -2.03
C VAL A 30 -3.61 -3.62 -2.48
N PHE A 31 -3.00 -4.45 -1.67
CA PHE A 31 -1.64 -4.95 -1.89
C PHE A 31 -1.64 -6.41 -2.32
N PRO A 32 -0.67 -6.85 -3.17
CA PRO A 32 -0.60 -8.23 -3.66
C PRO A 32 -0.67 -9.26 -2.55
N GLY A 33 -1.38 -10.36 -2.84
CA GLY A 33 -1.57 -11.46 -1.88
C GLY A 33 -2.32 -12.63 -2.52
N THR A 34 -3.17 -13.29 -1.75
CA THR A 34 -4.03 -14.36 -2.25
C THR A 34 -5.48 -13.89 -2.36
N HIS A 35 -6.30 -14.24 -1.39
CA HIS A 35 -7.66 -13.75 -1.23
C HIS A 35 -7.76 -13.05 0.12
N HIS A 36 -8.17 -11.79 0.11
CA HIS A 36 -8.28 -10.96 1.32
C HIS A 36 -9.56 -10.14 1.27
N SER A 37 -10.11 -9.86 2.42
CA SER A 37 -11.26 -8.97 2.59
C SER A 37 -11.05 -8.02 3.76
N PHE A 38 -11.68 -6.87 3.68
CA PHE A 38 -11.75 -5.89 4.77
C PHE A 38 -13.18 -5.43 4.93
N GLU A 39 -13.65 -5.42 6.17
CA GLU A 39 -14.98 -4.93 6.54
C GLU A 39 -14.85 -3.57 7.23
N MET A 40 -15.53 -2.58 6.69
CA MET A 40 -15.73 -1.27 7.29
C MET A 40 -17.14 -1.23 7.85
N VAL A 41 -17.26 -0.94 9.13
CA VAL A 41 -18.56 -0.93 9.84
C VAL A 41 -18.86 0.50 10.27
N GLU A 42 -19.99 1.01 9.82
CA GLU A 42 -20.53 2.29 10.26
C GLU A 42 -21.76 2.06 11.12
N ASP A 43 -21.77 2.69 12.28
CA ASP A 43 -22.83 2.58 13.27
C ASP A 43 -23.29 4.01 13.66
N LEU A 44 -24.55 4.34 13.41
CA LEU A 44 -25.12 5.64 13.74
C LEU A 44 -26.53 5.46 14.31
N ASP A 45 -26.75 5.90 15.54
CA ASP A 45 -28.05 5.87 16.23
C ASP A 45 -28.76 4.49 16.22
N GLY A 46 -27.96 3.42 16.23
CA GLY A 46 -28.43 2.02 16.20
C GLY A 46 -28.71 1.48 14.80
N ALA A 47 -28.56 2.28 13.75
CA ALA A 47 -28.52 1.84 12.37
C ALA A 47 -27.10 1.38 12.02
N ARG A 48 -26.95 0.29 11.27
CA ARG A 48 -25.66 -0.30 10.95
C ARG A 48 -25.55 -0.55 9.45
N CYS A 49 -24.42 -0.14 8.88
CA CYS A 49 -24.03 -0.48 7.51
C CYS A 49 -22.65 -1.13 7.51
N VAL A 50 -22.49 -2.19 6.72
CA VAL A 50 -21.22 -2.90 6.55
C VAL A 50 -20.81 -2.82 5.09
N THR A 51 -19.66 -2.22 4.84
CA THR A 51 -19.04 -2.19 3.50
C THR A 51 -17.86 -3.14 3.50
N THR A 52 -17.92 -4.18 2.67
CA THR A 52 -16.86 -5.18 2.54
C THR A 52 -16.19 -5.05 1.19
N LEU A 53 -14.88 -4.83 1.18
CA LEU A 53 -14.05 -4.96 -0.02
C LEU A 53 -13.29 -6.28 0.02
N SER A 54 -13.50 -7.13 -0.99
CA SER A 54 -12.79 -8.40 -1.17
C SER A 54 -11.96 -8.37 -2.43
N VAL A 55 -10.74 -8.92 -2.37
CA VAL A 55 -9.82 -9.00 -3.52
C VAL A 55 -9.34 -10.43 -3.67
N ASP A 56 -9.58 -11.01 -4.82
CA ASP A 56 -9.02 -12.30 -5.23
C ASP A 56 -7.93 -12.08 -6.28
N TRP A 57 -6.69 -12.24 -5.87
CA TRP A 57 -5.52 -12.05 -6.72
C TRP A 57 -5.32 -13.17 -7.73
N LYS A 58 -5.88 -14.35 -7.51
CA LYS A 58 -5.77 -15.47 -8.48
C LYS A 58 -6.72 -15.27 -9.65
N LEU A 59 -7.92 -14.77 -9.35
CA LEU A 59 -8.94 -14.49 -10.35
C LEU A 59 -8.78 -13.10 -10.97
N GLY A 60 -8.04 -12.19 -10.31
CA GLY A 60 -7.99 -10.78 -10.69
C GLY A 60 -9.35 -10.11 -10.50
N ALA A 61 -10.01 -10.35 -9.38
CA ALA A 61 -11.34 -9.83 -9.10
C ALA A 61 -11.39 -9.00 -7.82
N ILE A 62 -12.07 -7.86 -7.90
CA ILE A 62 -12.43 -6.99 -6.79
C ILE A 62 -13.94 -7.07 -6.63
N GLN A 63 -14.40 -7.32 -5.42
CA GLN A 63 -15.82 -7.34 -5.07
C GLN A 63 -16.09 -6.35 -3.95
N LEU A 64 -17.01 -5.42 -4.18
CA LEU A 64 -17.58 -4.54 -3.17
C LEU A 64 -18.96 -5.06 -2.78
N SER A 65 -19.22 -5.24 -1.48
CA SER A 65 -20.53 -5.57 -0.92
C SER A 65 -20.91 -4.51 0.10
N VAL A 66 -22.15 -4.03 0.02
CA VAL A 66 -22.71 -3.07 0.96
C VAL A 66 -23.99 -3.65 1.54
N GLU A 67 -24.03 -3.85 2.85
CA GLU A 67 -25.12 -4.52 3.56
C GLU A 67 -25.60 -3.69 4.75
N GLY A 68 -26.91 -3.73 5.02
CA GLY A 68 -27.53 -3.02 6.13
C GLY A 68 -28.19 -1.71 5.74
N GLU A 69 -28.22 -0.75 6.68
CA GLU A 69 -28.92 0.52 6.52
C GLU A 69 -28.04 1.57 5.84
N THR A 70 -28.06 1.61 4.51
CA THR A 70 -27.24 2.54 3.70
C THR A 70 -27.60 4.01 3.87
N GLY A 71 -28.77 4.33 4.43
CA GLY A 71 -29.20 5.71 4.67
C GLY A 71 -28.35 6.49 5.69
N ILE A 72 -27.47 5.81 6.43
CA ILE A 72 -26.50 6.46 7.33
C ILE A 72 -25.21 6.88 6.59
N LEU A 73 -25.02 6.44 5.36
CA LEU A 73 -23.86 6.78 4.53
C LEU A 73 -24.18 8.03 3.67
N PRO A 74 -23.15 8.78 3.22
CA PRO A 74 -23.32 9.83 2.21
C PRO A 74 -23.99 9.28 0.94
N GLU A 75 -24.91 10.05 0.35
CA GLU A 75 -25.69 9.62 -0.83
C GLU A 75 -24.82 9.24 -2.05
N ASN A 76 -23.66 9.90 -2.21
CA ASN A 76 -22.80 9.75 -3.37
C ASN A 76 -21.39 9.29 -2.98
N ILE A 77 -21.29 8.34 -2.05
CA ILE A 77 -19.98 7.81 -1.67
C ILE A 77 -19.34 7.05 -2.83
N ILE A 78 -18.09 7.35 -3.11
CA ILE A 78 -17.29 6.72 -4.17
C ILE A 78 -16.17 5.89 -3.53
N HIS A 79 -16.03 4.66 -3.95
CA HIS A 79 -14.92 3.79 -3.57
C HIS A 79 -13.90 3.75 -4.70
N ARG A 80 -12.71 4.31 -4.49
CA ARG A 80 -11.58 4.21 -5.41
C ARG A 80 -10.63 3.12 -4.95
N VAL A 81 -10.48 2.07 -5.74
CA VAL A 81 -9.59 0.95 -5.42
C VAL A 81 -8.28 1.10 -6.17
N HIS A 82 -7.21 1.32 -5.45
CA HIS A 82 -5.84 1.45 -5.94
C HIS A 82 -5.13 0.10 -5.85
N VAL A 83 -5.04 -0.60 -6.97
CA VAL A 83 -4.38 -1.92 -7.05
C VAL A 83 -2.87 -1.73 -7.11
N GLN A 84 -2.18 -2.04 -6.03
CA GLN A 84 -0.72 -1.91 -5.94
C GLN A 84 -0.02 -3.11 -6.58
N GLY A 85 1.21 -2.90 -7.09
CA GLY A 85 2.01 -4.00 -7.66
C GLY A 85 1.55 -4.55 -9.02
N SER A 86 0.47 -4.02 -9.57
CA SER A 86 0.05 -4.16 -10.95
C SER A 86 0.17 -2.78 -11.62
N GLN A 87 -0.20 -2.62 -12.89
CA GLN A 87 -0.04 -1.38 -13.68
C GLN A 87 -0.75 -0.14 -13.11
N ASN A 88 -0.72 0.09 -11.79
CA ASN A 88 -1.40 1.18 -11.08
C ASN A 88 -2.86 1.34 -11.52
N VAL A 89 -3.60 0.25 -11.51
CA VAL A 89 -5.01 0.26 -11.86
C VAL A 89 -5.78 0.94 -10.73
N VAL A 90 -6.55 1.96 -11.08
CA VAL A 90 -7.53 2.59 -10.18
C VAL A 90 -8.92 2.26 -10.70
N VAL A 91 -9.73 1.66 -9.86
CA VAL A 91 -11.12 1.31 -10.16
C VAL A 91 -12.04 2.16 -9.30
N GLU A 92 -12.96 2.89 -9.90
CA GLU A 92 -14.00 3.63 -9.18
C GLU A 92 -15.29 2.81 -9.15
N LEU A 93 -15.85 2.66 -7.95
CA LEU A 93 -17.09 1.95 -7.69
C LEU A 93 -18.06 2.86 -6.95
N GLU A 94 -19.31 2.86 -7.38
CA GLU A 94 -20.40 3.46 -6.62
C GLU A 94 -20.68 2.64 -5.35
N ASN A 95 -21.30 3.24 -4.34
CA ASN A 95 -21.66 2.60 -3.09
C ASN A 95 -22.81 1.58 -3.26
N LYS A 96 -22.55 0.51 -4.00
CA LYS A 96 -23.46 -0.60 -4.26
C LYS A 96 -22.67 -1.88 -4.50
N ASN A 97 -23.34 -3.01 -4.39
CA ASN A 97 -22.74 -4.31 -4.71
C ASN A 97 -22.21 -4.31 -6.15
N ALA A 98 -20.93 -4.54 -6.31
CA ALA A 98 -20.24 -4.53 -7.59
C ALA A 98 -19.11 -5.55 -7.63
N THR A 99 -18.85 -6.10 -8.81
CA THR A 99 -17.67 -6.94 -9.07
C THR A 99 -16.97 -6.40 -10.30
N VAL A 100 -15.67 -6.20 -10.19
CA VAL A 100 -14.83 -5.71 -11.28
C VAL A 100 -13.60 -6.61 -11.40
N GLU A 101 -13.26 -6.95 -12.64
CA GLU A 101 -12.06 -7.71 -12.96
C GLU A 101 -10.89 -6.75 -13.23
N PHE A 102 -9.70 -7.16 -12.80
CA PHE A 102 -8.47 -6.46 -13.13
C PHE A 102 -7.41 -7.46 -13.61
N THR A 103 -6.50 -6.98 -14.43
CA THR A 103 -5.38 -7.82 -14.88
C THR A 103 -4.32 -7.85 -13.80
N VAL A 104 -4.05 -9.03 -13.26
CA VAL A 104 -2.95 -9.24 -12.34
C VAL A 104 -1.65 -9.12 -13.15
N GLY A 105 -0.90 -8.04 -12.91
CA GLY A 105 0.42 -7.86 -13.50
C GLY A 105 1.43 -8.87 -12.94
N GLU A 106 2.53 -9.06 -13.65
CA GLU A 106 3.66 -9.81 -13.12
C GLU A 106 4.16 -9.11 -11.84
N LYS A 107 4.49 -9.91 -10.81
CA LYS A 107 5.07 -9.40 -9.56
C LYS A 107 6.33 -8.61 -9.94
N GLN A 108 6.30 -7.30 -9.75
CA GLN A 108 7.49 -6.49 -9.96
C GLN A 108 8.52 -6.86 -8.89
N THR A 109 9.55 -7.58 -9.30
CA THR A 109 10.70 -7.83 -8.43
C THR A 109 11.56 -6.58 -8.39
N VAL A 110 11.63 -5.94 -7.24
CA VAL A 110 12.53 -4.81 -7.05
C VAL A 110 13.96 -5.32 -7.05
N ASN A 111 14.77 -4.86 -8.01
CA ASN A 111 16.19 -5.12 -7.97
C ASN A 111 16.82 -4.34 -6.81
N ARG A 112 17.16 -5.04 -5.74
CA ARG A 112 17.71 -4.48 -4.50
C ARG A 112 18.92 -3.57 -4.75
N ASN A 113 19.83 -4.00 -5.60
CA ASN A 113 21.07 -3.27 -5.88
C ASN A 113 20.77 -1.96 -6.61
N GLU A 114 19.86 -1.99 -7.59
CA GLU A 114 19.40 -0.78 -8.28
C GLU A 114 18.68 0.17 -7.33
N ALA A 115 17.83 -0.35 -6.45
CA ALA A 115 17.13 0.45 -5.46
C ALA A 115 18.10 1.14 -4.49
N PHE A 116 19.12 0.43 -3.98
CA PHE A 116 20.19 1.03 -3.18
C PHE A 116 20.93 2.13 -3.94
N PHE A 117 21.27 1.87 -5.20
CA PHE A 117 21.92 2.86 -6.04
C PHE A 117 21.10 4.13 -6.17
N GLN A 118 19.80 4.04 -6.45
CA GLN A 118 18.92 5.20 -6.63
C GLN A 118 18.78 6.02 -5.34
N VAL A 119 18.64 5.38 -4.17
CA VAL A 119 18.58 6.09 -2.89
C VAL A 119 19.89 6.82 -2.62
N LEU A 120 21.04 6.14 -2.76
CA LEU A 120 22.35 6.75 -2.51
C LEU A 120 22.68 7.84 -3.52
N LYS A 121 22.32 7.68 -4.79
CA LYS A 121 22.51 8.70 -5.84
C LYS A 121 21.89 10.04 -5.41
N ASN A 122 20.68 9.99 -4.83
CA ASN A 122 19.92 11.17 -4.44
C ASN A 122 20.22 11.67 -3.01
N ALA A 123 20.97 10.91 -2.21
CA ALA A 123 21.36 11.31 -0.87
C ALA A 123 22.33 12.51 -0.88
N ASN A 124 22.25 13.36 0.15
CA ASN A 124 23.16 14.49 0.30
C ASN A 124 24.48 14.05 0.99
N LEU A 125 25.27 13.23 0.28
CA LEU A 125 26.53 12.69 0.77
C LEU A 125 27.67 12.91 -0.24
N PRO A 126 28.94 12.99 0.21
CA PRO A 126 30.09 12.97 -0.71
C PRO A 126 30.10 11.69 -1.56
N TYR A 127 30.55 11.82 -2.81
CA TYR A 127 30.60 10.69 -3.74
C TYR A 127 31.36 9.48 -3.19
N VAL A 128 32.49 9.71 -2.52
CA VAL A 128 33.29 8.63 -1.93
C VAL A 128 32.52 7.84 -0.87
N THR A 129 31.71 8.53 -0.06
CA THR A 129 30.85 7.90 0.95
C THR A 129 29.74 7.10 0.28
N LYS A 130 29.10 7.63 -0.77
CA LYS A 130 28.08 6.90 -1.55
C LYS A 130 28.63 5.62 -2.15
N ASP A 131 29.79 5.68 -2.81
CA ASP A 131 30.43 4.49 -3.41
C ASP A 131 30.82 3.45 -2.36
N PHE A 132 31.35 3.90 -1.22
CA PHE A 132 31.71 3.03 -0.10
C PHE A 132 30.47 2.32 0.47
N LEU A 133 29.38 3.06 0.75
CA LEU A 133 28.13 2.48 1.25
C LEU A 133 27.52 1.52 0.25
N TYR A 134 27.44 1.92 -1.02
CA TYR A 134 26.88 1.09 -2.08
C TYR A 134 27.58 -0.27 -2.17
N ARG A 135 28.93 -0.28 -2.24
CA ARG A 135 29.70 -1.52 -2.30
C ARG A 135 29.47 -2.43 -1.10
N ARG A 136 29.34 -1.86 0.10
CA ARG A 136 29.07 -2.64 1.31
C ARG A 136 27.66 -3.23 1.30
N LEU A 137 26.65 -2.44 0.90
CA LEU A 137 25.26 -2.88 0.84
C LEU A 137 25.04 -3.99 -0.19
N VAL A 138 25.62 -3.85 -1.39
CA VAL A 138 25.51 -4.85 -2.45
C VAL A 138 26.17 -6.18 -2.07
N ASN A 139 27.26 -6.15 -1.31
CA ASN A 139 27.99 -7.33 -0.88
C ASN A 139 27.48 -7.92 0.45
N ALA A 140 26.52 -7.27 1.13
CA ALA A 140 25.95 -7.77 2.37
C ALA A 140 25.16 -9.07 2.15
N LYS A 141 25.43 -10.07 2.98
CA LYS A 141 24.89 -11.43 2.83
C LYS A 141 23.49 -11.59 3.45
N ASN A 142 23.15 -10.73 4.38
CA ASN A 142 21.89 -10.82 5.11
C ASN A 142 21.45 -9.43 5.66
N ALA A 143 20.19 -9.35 6.12
CA ALA A 143 19.61 -8.12 6.65
C ALA A 143 20.38 -7.58 7.87
N ASN A 144 20.92 -8.44 8.73
CA ASN A 144 21.69 -8.00 9.90
C ASN A 144 22.97 -7.27 9.52
N GLU A 145 23.66 -7.74 8.48
CA GLU A 145 24.84 -7.03 7.95
C GLU A 145 24.46 -5.66 7.41
N ILE A 146 23.35 -5.56 6.69
CA ILE A 146 22.84 -4.27 6.18
C ILE A 146 22.49 -3.33 7.33
N MET A 147 21.78 -3.80 8.35
CA MET A 147 21.48 -3.00 9.55
C MET A 147 22.75 -2.49 10.24
N ASN A 148 23.78 -3.33 10.34
CA ASN A 148 25.06 -2.93 10.92
C ASN A 148 25.79 -1.88 10.06
N ILE A 149 25.73 -2.00 8.72
CA ILE A 149 26.31 -0.99 7.82
C ILE A 149 25.63 0.36 8.01
N LEU A 150 24.32 0.37 8.20
CA LEU A 150 23.50 1.56 8.27
C LEU A 150 23.40 2.15 9.68
N HIS A 151 23.95 1.50 10.70
CA HIS A 151 23.81 1.91 12.11
C HIS A 151 24.30 3.35 12.40
N HIS A 152 25.30 3.81 11.67
CA HIS A 152 25.93 5.12 11.86
C HIS A 152 25.41 6.19 10.87
N GLU A 153 24.52 5.82 9.96
CA GLU A 153 23.94 6.75 9.00
C GLU A 153 22.80 7.57 9.65
N ASP A 154 22.51 8.72 9.09
CA ASP A 154 21.38 9.54 9.55
C ASP A 154 20.04 8.77 9.43
N GLU A 155 19.06 9.17 10.25
CA GLU A 155 17.81 8.44 10.38
C GLU A 155 17.00 8.38 9.08
N GLU A 156 17.01 9.46 8.28
CA GLU A 156 16.26 9.52 7.04
C GLU A 156 16.87 8.59 5.99
N LEU A 157 18.18 8.65 5.78
CA LEU A 157 18.88 7.79 4.84
C LEU A 157 18.78 6.31 5.25
N ARG A 158 18.99 6.04 6.55
CA ARG A 158 18.84 4.70 7.12
C ARG A 158 17.43 4.15 6.88
N GLY A 159 16.38 4.93 7.14
CA GLY A 159 15.01 4.54 6.91
C GLY A 159 14.76 4.16 5.46
N ARG A 160 15.15 5.02 4.51
CA ARG A 160 14.99 4.76 3.06
C ARG A 160 15.72 3.51 2.57
N LEU A 161 16.92 3.25 3.08
CA LEU A 161 17.71 2.06 2.69
C LEU A 161 17.17 0.79 3.33
N LEU A 162 16.63 0.86 4.57
CA LEU A 162 15.96 -0.26 5.21
C LEU A 162 14.63 -0.61 4.54
N GLU A 163 13.89 0.37 4.02
CA GLU A 163 12.66 0.11 3.24
C GLU A 163 12.91 -0.86 2.08
N ILE A 164 14.06 -0.76 1.42
CA ILE A 164 14.43 -1.64 0.29
C ILE A 164 14.50 -3.10 0.73
N LEU A 165 14.92 -3.40 1.96
CA LEU A 165 14.98 -4.77 2.47
C LEU A 165 13.60 -5.42 2.57
N PHE A 166 12.58 -4.62 2.89
CA PHE A 166 11.22 -5.14 3.06
C PHE A 166 10.44 -5.27 1.75
N ILE A 167 10.87 -4.54 0.70
CA ILE A 167 10.23 -4.60 -0.62
C ILE A 167 10.92 -5.58 -1.58
N SER A 168 12.19 -5.91 -1.32
CA SER A 168 13.04 -6.71 -2.22
C SER A 168 13.29 -8.12 -1.69
N GLU A 169 12.35 -8.73 -0.98
CA GLU A 169 12.55 -10.06 -0.44
C GLU A 169 12.80 -11.15 -1.50
N PRO A 170 13.53 -12.19 -1.07
CA PRO A 170 14.44 -13.00 -1.86
C PRO A 170 13.80 -13.90 -2.87
#